data_1554309848e691adb14303d2fde7e6f2
#
_entry.id   1554309848e691adb14303d2fde7e6f2
#
_cell.length_a   1.000
_cell.length_b   1.000
_cell.length_c   1.000
_cell.angle_alpha   90.00
_cell.angle_beta   90.00
_cell.angle_gamma   90.00
#
_symmetry.space_group_name_H-M   'P 1'
#
loop_
_entity.id
_entity.type
_entity.pdbx_description
1 polymer ?
#
loop_
_entity_poly.entity_id
_entity_poly.type
_entity_poly.pdbx_seq_one_letter_code
_entity_poly.pdbx_strand_id
1 'polypeptide(L)'
;MRRGRSSCRNGSLGRAFDHVGVAVSDLAASERFYRTVLSVLGIEPSHADPGLVEWDDWAIGPTDREHPVTRGLHVGFRARDRAQVDAFWQAGIDAGYRDDGAPGPRTQYGPTYYGGFLLDPDGNSVEAVHGDREDAVPVGSIDHLWIRVRDPQASRRFYTTIAPHAGSA
;
A
#
# COMPACT_ATOMS: atom_id res chain seq x y z
N MET A 1 24.14 35.63 30.17
CA MET A 1 22.86 35.29 29.54
C MET A 1 23.12 34.41 28.32
N ARG A 2 23.00 33.10 28.43
CA ARG A 2 23.11 32.15 27.32
C ARG A 2 21.69 31.75 26.91
N ARG A 3 21.27 32.13 25.69
CA ARG A 3 19.98 31.70 25.13
C ARG A 3 20.10 30.25 24.70
N GLY A 4 19.35 29.36 25.34
CA GLY A 4 19.19 27.98 24.94
C GLY A 4 18.51 27.92 23.56
N ARG A 5 19.17 27.26 22.60
CA ARG A 5 18.55 26.85 21.34
C ARG A 5 17.64 25.65 21.66
N SER A 6 16.35 25.88 21.56
CA SER A 6 15.37 24.81 21.52
C SER A 6 15.63 23.97 20.29
N SER A 7 16.09 22.74 20.48
CA SER A 7 16.16 21.72 19.43
C SER A 7 14.72 21.32 19.11
N CYS A 8 14.17 21.80 18.01
CA CYS A 8 13.01 21.17 17.39
C CYS A 8 13.41 19.74 17.05
N ARG A 9 12.91 18.78 17.80
CA ARG A 9 12.93 17.37 17.39
C ARG A 9 12.13 17.30 16.11
N ASN A 10 12.79 16.97 14.99
CA ASN A 10 12.12 16.48 13.82
C ASN A 10 11.37 15.22 14.28
N GLY A 11 10.07 15.37 14.51
CA GLY A 11 9.19 14.22 14.65
C GLY A 11 9.24 13.49 13.31
N SER A 12 9.76 12.29 13.32
CA SER A 12 9.53 11.32 12.25
C SER A 12 8.01 11.30 12.06
N LEU A 13 7.54 11.72 10.88
CA LEU A 13 6.14 11.51 10.50
C LEU A 13 5.95 10.00 10.49
N GLY A 14 5.24 9.49 11.50
CA GLY A 14 4.99 8.08 11.69
C GLY A 14 4.24 7.52 10.50
N ARG A 15 4.44 6.23 10.20
CA ARG A 15 3.63 5.49 9.24
C ARG A 15 2.14 5.73 9.53
N ALA A 16 1.35 6.00 8.51
CA ALA A 16 -0.10 6.16 8.66
C ALA A 16 -0.78 4.83 9.01
N PHE A 17 -0.12 3.71 8.67
CA PHE A 17 -0.57 2.35 8.95
C PHE A 17 0.53 1.60 9.70
N ASP A 18 0.15 0.84 10.71
CA ASP A 18 1.00 -0.18 11.32
C ASP A 18 1.04 -1.39 10.39
N HIS A 19 -0.13 -1.93 10.05
CA HIS A 19 -0.30 -2.99 9.08
C HIS A 19 -1.71 -2.99 8.47
N VAL A 20 -1.85 -3.60 7.30
CA VAL A 20 -3.13 -3.85 6.61
C VAL A 20 -3.17 -5.32 6.20
N GLY A 21 -4.17 -6.05 6.68
CA GLY A 21 -4.43 -7.44 6.32
C GLY A 21 -5.67 -7.58 5.44
N VAL A 22 -5.61 -8.46 4.43
CA VAL A 22 -6.73 -8.76 3.53
C VAL A 22 -6.97 -10.26 3.42
N ALA A 23 -8.24 -10.65 3.24
CA ALA A 23 -8.62 -12.03 2.99
C ALA A 23 -8.61 -12.32 1.49
N VAL A 24 -7.94 -13.41 1.08
CA VAL A 24 -7.78 -13.80 -0.32
C VAL A 24 -8.43 -15.16 -0.61
N SER A 25 -8.91 -15.37 -1.84
CA SER A 25 -9.58 -16.61 -2.25
C SER A 25 -8.62 -17.79 -2.42
N ASP A 26 -7.38 -17.53 -2.84
CA ASP A 26 -6.30 -18.49 -3.02
C ASP A 26 -4.99 -17.88 -2.48
N LEU A 27 -4.61 -18.32 -1.28
CA LEU A 27 -3.41 -17.79 -0.60
C LEU A 27 -2.15 -18.03 -1.42
N ALA A 28 -2.00 -19.21 -2.03
CA ALA A 28 -0.80 -19.53 -2.80
C ALA A 28 -0.69 -18.71 -4.11
N ALA A 29 -1.83 -18.45 -4.78
CA ALA A 29 -1.85 -17.59 -5.96
C ALA A 29 -1.54 -16.14 -5.60
N SER A 30 -2.13 -15.63 -4.51
CA SER A 30 -1.91 -14.27 -4.03
C SER A 30 -0.49 -14.09 -3.51
N GLU A 31 0.06 -15.05 -2.76
CA GLU A 31 1.47 -15.04 -2.34
C GLU A 31 2.42 -14.93 -3.55
N ARG A 32 2.22 -15.74 -4.60
CA ARG A 32 3.04 -15.63 -5.82
C ARG A 32 2.94 -14.26 -6.46
N PHE A 33 1.75 -13.68 -6.55
CA PHE A 33 1.55 -12.32 -7.07
C PHE A 33 2.34 -11.29 -6.27
N TYR A 34 2.09 -11.21 -4.95
CA TYR A 34 2.72 -10.20 -4.11
C TYR A 34 4.25 -10.40 -4.01
N ARG A 35 4.76 -11.63 -3.95
CA ARG A 35 6.22 -11.88 -4.03
C ARG A 35 6.81 -11.36 -5.33
N THR A 36 6.14 -11.59 -6.47
CA THR A 36 6.63 -11.13 -7.78
C THR A 36 6.74 -9.61 -7.84
N VAL A 37 5.72 -8.89 -7.39
CA VAL A 37 5.66 -7.44 -7.59
C VAL A 37 6.34 -6.66 -6.46
N LEU A 38 6.23 -7.11 -5.21
CA LEU A 38 6.82 -6.41 -4.07
C LEU A 38 8.34 -6.61 -3.97
N SER A 39 8.90 -7.72 -4.44
CA SER A 39 10.36 -7.92 -4.51
C SER A 39 11.05 -6.84 -5.36
N VAL A 40 10.38 -6.35 -6.41
CA VAL A 40 10.87 -5.23 -7.23
C VAL A 40 11.01 -3.95 -6.42
N LEU A 41 10.15 -3.76 -5.43
CA LEU A 41 10.21 -2.63 -4.49
C LEU A 41 11.21 -2.85 -3.35
N GLY A 42 11.88 -4.01 -3.33
CA GLY A 42 12.83 -4.39 -2.28
C GLY A 42 12.16 -4.92 -1.00
N ILE A 43 10.90 -5.38 -1.11
CA ILE A 43 10.14 -5.90 0.02
C ILE A 43 10.03 -7.42 -0.10
N GLU A 44 10.59 -8.13 0.87
CA GLU A 44 10.48 -9.58 0.98
C GLU A 44 9.54 -9.95 2.13
N PRO A 45 8.88 -11.14 2.08
CA PRO A 45 8.04 -11.56 3.19
C PRO A 45 8.81 -11.66 4.49
N SER A 46 8.28 -11.06 5.54
CA SER A 46 8.80 -11.17 6.91
C SER A 46 8.31 -12.45 7.59
N HIS A 47 7.15 -12.95 7.17
CA HIS A 47 6.56 -14.22 7.64
C HIS A 47 5.77 -14.89 6.53
N ALA A 48 5.76 -16.26 6.53
CA ALA A 48 4.92 -17.04 5.63
C ALA A 48 4.63 -18.41 6.24
N ASP A 49 3.33 -18.70 6.40
CA ASP A 49 2.81 -20.02 6.78
C ASP A 49 1.49 -20.31 6.04
N PRO A 50 0.86 -21.48 6.21
CA PRO A 50 -0.40 -21.82 5.52
C PRO A 50 -1.60 -20.93 5.86
N GLY A 51 -1.52 -20.11 6.90
CA GLY A 51 -2.60 -19.22 7.36
C GLY A 51 -2.34 -17.74 7.14
N LEU A 52 -1.07 -17.34 6.87
CA LEU A 52 -0.69 -15.94 6.80
C LEU A 52 0.60 -15.74 6.01
N VAL A 53 0.62 -14.73 5.17
CA VAL A 53 1.87 -14.20 4.58
C VAL A 53 1.94 -12.70 4.84
N GLU A 54 3.06 -12.23 5.38
CA GLU A 54 3.26 -10.84 5.77
C GLU A 54 4.49 -10.23 5.10
N TRP A 55 4.37 -8.98 4.70
CA TRP A 55 5.43 -8.09 4.24
C TRP A 55 5.34 -6.81 5.05
N ASP A 56 6.20 -6.59 5.97
CA ASP A 56 6.27 -5.37 6.79
C ASP A 56 4.87 -4.82 7.23
N ASP A 57 4.24 -3.93 6.44
CA ASP A 57 2.93 -3.32 6.71
C ASP A 57 1.76 -3.91 5.87
N TRP A 58 2.01 -4.98 5.09
CA TRP A 58 1.01 -5.66 4.27
C TRP A 58 0.91 -7.15 4.62
N ALA A 59 -0.31 -7.67 4.74
CA ALA A 59 -0.54 -9.07 5.02
C ALA A 59 -1.71 -9.65 4.20
N ILE A 60 -1.61 -10.93 3.86
CA ILE A 60 -2.69 -11.69 3.23
C ILE A 60 -2.96 -12.98 4.00
N GLY A 61 -4.23 -13.32 4.17
CA GLY A 61 -4.66 -14.57 4.80
C GLY A 61 -5.80 -15.22 4.01
N PRO A 62 -6.06 -16.54 4.21
CA PRO A 62 -7.16 -17.19 3.54
C PRO A 62 -8.51 -16.65 4.03
N THR A 63 -9.50 -16.66 3.14
CA THR A 63 -10.89 -16.35 3.49
C THR A 63 -11.47 -17.41 4.46
N ASP A 64 -12.37 -16.97 5.33
CA ASP A 64 -13.17 -17.84 6.20
C ASP A 64 -14.64 -17.36 6.28
N ARG A 65 -15.44 -17.88 7.22
CA ARG A 65 -16.84 -17.49 7.36
C ARG A 65 -17.03 -16.06 7.85
N GLU A 66 -16.11 -15.54 8.63
CA GLU A 66 -16.16 -14.21 9.23
C GLU A 66 -15.44 -13.17 8.35
N HIS A 67 -14.45 -13.63 7.57
CA HIS A 67 -13.62 -12.80 6.72
C HIS A 67 -13.79 -13.20 5.24
N PRO A 68 -14.81 -12.66 4.55
CA PRO A 68 -15.01 -12.92 3.13
C PRO A 68 -13.86 -12.30 2.31
N VAL A 69 -13.66 -12.82 1.10
CA VAL A 69 -12.64 -12.31 0.17
C VAL A 69 -12.73 -10.79 0.04
N THR A 70 -11.62 -10.11 0.26
CA THR A 70 -11.49 -8.66 0.06
C THR A 70 -11.55 -8.35 -1.44
N ARG A 71 -12.49 -7.47 -1.83
CA ARG A 71 -12.68 -7.04 -3.22
C ARG A 71 -12.89 -5.54 -3.32
N GLY A 72 -12.44 -4.96 -4.44
CA GLY A 72 -12.60 -3.54 -4.70
C GLY A 72 -11.69 -2.66 -3.84
N LEU A 73 -10.65 -3.24 -3.29
CA LEU A 73 -9.57 -2.51 -2.62
C LEU A 73 -8.65 -1.90 -3.68
N HIS A 74 -8.07 -0.75 -3.35
CA HIS A 74 -6.90 -0.22 -4.01
C HIS A 74 -5.82 0.05 -2.97
N VAL A 75 -4.60 -0.44 -3.23
CA VAL A 75 -3.42 -0.22 -2.39
C VAL A 75 -2.26 0.27 -3.23
N GLY A 76 -1.63 1.37 -2.82
CA GLY A 76 -0.41 1.91 -3.43
C GLY A 76 0.79 1.67 -2.54
N PHE A 77 1.89 1.15 -3.11
CA PHE A 77 3.18 0.96 -2.45
C PHE A 77 4.20 1.99 -2.96
N ARG A 78 4.97 2.57 -2.06
CA ARG A 78 5.95 3.59 -2.40
C ARG A 78 7.12 3.02 -3.18
N ALA A 79 7.32 3.52 -4.40
CA ALA A 79 8.51 3.28 -5.22
C ALA A 79 9.54 4.41 -5.05
N ARG A 80 10.82 4.07 -5.16
CA ARG A 80 11.94 5.00 -5.05
C ARG A 80 11.98 6.01 -6.18
N ASP A 81 11.70 5.56 -7.40
CA ASP A 81 11.77 6.34 -8.63
C ASP A 81 10.81 5.77 -9.70
N ARG A 82 10.69 6.47 -10.82
CA ARG A 82 9.84 6.05 -11.95
C ARG A 82 10.28 4.71 -12.57
N ALA A 83 11.57 4.46 -12.64
CA ALA A 83 12.10 3.21 -13.20
C ALA A 83 11.68 2.00 -12.36
N GLN A 84 11.58 2.17 -11.03
CA GLN A 84 11.07 1.12 -10.14
C GLN A 84 9.56 0.88 -10.32
N VAL A 85 8.77 1.92 -10.61
CA VAL A 85 7.35 1.79 -11.00
C VAL A 85 7.22 1.00 -12.31
N ASP A 86 8.04 1.35 -13.32
CA ASP A 86 8.06 0.64 -14.60
C ASP A 86 8.41 -0.83 -14.42
N ALA A 87 9.44 -1.13 -13.61
CA ALA A 87 9.88 -2.49 -13.32
C ALA A 87 8.84 -3.31 -12.56
N PHE A 88 8.12 -2.71 -11.58
CA PHE A 88 7.02 -3.35 -10.86
C PHE A 88 5.93 -3.82 -11.83
N TRP A 89 5.47 -2.93 -12.69
CA TRP A 89 4.43 -3.23 -13.66
C TRP A 89 4.90 -4.29 -14.66
N GLN A 90 6.11 -4.15 -15.21
CA GLN A 90 6.67 -5.09 -16.17
C GLN A 90 6.81 -6.49 -15.58
N ALA A 91 7.30 -6.62 -14.34
CA ALA A 91 7.41 -7.91 -13.66
C ALA A 91 6.06 -8.62 -13.53
N GLY A 92 4.99 -7.86 -13.24
CA GLY A 92 3.64 -8.41 -13.19
C GLY A 92 3.14 -8.86 -14.56
N ILE A 93 3.36 -8.07 -15.61
CA ILE A 93 2.96 -8.41 -16.99
C ILE A 93 3.72 -9.65 -17.48
N ASP A 94 5.02 -9.71 -17.25
CA ASP A 94 5.87 -10.86 -17.66
C ASP A 94 5.46 -12.15 -16.93
N ALA A 95 4.97 -12.04 -15.70
CA ALA A 95 4.41 -13.16 -14.94
C ALA A 95 2.96 -13.52 -15.33
N GLY A 96 2.35 -12.80 -16.28
CA GLY A 96 1.01 -13.07 -16.81
C GLY A 96 -0.14 -12.48 -15.95
N TYR A 97 0.14 -11.53 -15.05
CA TYR A 97 -0.89 -10.85 -14.28
C TYR A 97 -1.60 -9.76 -15.11
N ARG A 98 -2.80 -9.40 -14.66
CA ARG A 98 -3.65 -8.48 -15.41
C ARG A 98 -3.23 -7.03 -15.22
N ASP A 99 -3.13 -6.32 -16.34
CA ASP A 99 -2.95 -4.87 -16.37
C ASP A 99 -4.20 -4.15 -15.80
N ASP A 100 -3.96 -3.12 -14.98
CA ASP A 100 -4.99 -2.18 -14.49
C ASP A 100 -4.59 -0.73 -14.80
N GLY A 101 -3.49 -0.52 -15.51
CA GLY A 101 -3.00 0.75 -16.00
C GLY A 101 -1.48 0.82 -16.10
N ALA A 102 -0.98 0.89 -17.33
CA ALA A 102 0.45 1.00 -17.61
C ALA A 102 1.10 2.19 -16.89
N PRO A 103 2.41 2.11 -16.57
CA PRO A 103 3.14 3.18 -15.91
C PRO A 103 3.04 4.51 -16.65
N GLY A 104 2.84 5.59 -15.91
CA GLY A 104 2.76 6.92 -16.51
C GLY A 104 2.39 8.02 -15.49
N PRO A 105 2.51 9.28 -15.92
CA PRO A 105 2.07 10.43 -15.12
C PRO A 105 0.56 10.38 -14.84
N ARG A 106 0.18 10.74 -13.61
CA ARG A 106 -1.22 10.86 -13.16
C ARG A 106 -1.43 12.26 -12.59
N THR A 107 -1.40 13.26 -13.45
CA THR A 107 -1.41 14.68 -13.07
C THR A 107 -2.64 15.10 -12.27
N GLN A 108 -3.75 14.33 -12.37
CA GLN A 108 -4.95 14.52 -11.56
C GLN A 108 -4.72 14.26 -10.06
N TYR A 109 -3.68 13.51 -9.68
CA TYR A 109 -3.32 13.23 -8.28
C TYR A 109 -2.15 14.10 -7.79
N GLY A 110 -1.41 14.72 -8.70
CA GLY A 110 -0.31 15.62 -8.39
C GLY A 110 0.64 15.80 -9.56
N PRO A 111 1.41 16.92 -9.60
CA PRO A 111 2.25 17.27 -10.75
C PRO A 111 3.40 16.29 -10.99
N THR A 112 3.86 15.60 -9.93
CA THR A 112 4.98 14.64 -10.00
C THR A 112 4.52 13.19 -9.85
N TYR A 113 3.22 12.96 -9.68
CA TYR A 113 2.66 11.62 -9.47
C TYR A 113 2.88 10.72 -10.68
N TYR A 114 3.52 9.59 -10.47
CA TYR A 114 3.79 8.58 -11.48
C TYR A 114 3.41 7.21 -10.91
N GLY A 115 2.47 6.49 -11.54
CA GLY A 115 1.95 5.23 -11.05
C GLY A 115 1.77 4.20 -12.15
N GLY A 116 1.91 2.92 -11.79
CA GLY A 116 1.63 1.75 -12.59
C GLY A 116 0.83 0.74 -11.79
N PHE A 117 -0.18 0.11 -12.40
CA PHE A 117 -1.26 -0.62 -11.74
C PHE A 117 -1.40 -2.03 -12.28
N LEU A 118 -1.62 -2.99 -11.40
CA LEU A 118 -1.92 -4.38 -11.70
C LEU A 118 -3.14 -4.83 -10.91
N LEU A 119 -3.86 -5.83 -11.40
CA LEU A 119 -4.88 -6.50 -10.61
C LEU A 119 -4.28 -7.74 -9.93
N ASP A 120 -4.52 -7.86 -8.62
CA ASP A 120 -4.23 -9.09 -7.89
C ASP A 120 -5.15 -10.24 -8.35
N PRO A 121 -4.93 -11.50 -7.90
CA PRO A 121 -5.78 -12.63 -8.27
C PRO A 121 -7.26 -12.45 -7.95
N ASP A 122 -7.61 -11.69 -6.93
CA ASP A 122 -8.99 -11.40 -6.51
C ASP A 122 -9.59 -10.14 -7.17
N GLY A 123 -8.80 -9.43 -7.99
CA GLY A 123 -9.22 -8.25 -8.74
C GLY A 123 -9.13 -6.95 -7.95
N ASN A 124 -8.32 -6.88 -6.90
CA ASN A 124 -7.97 -5.64 -6.24
C ASN A 124 -6.88 -4.92 -7.03
N SER A 125 -6.91 -3.58 -7.03
CA SER A 125 -5.92 -2.75 -7.72
C SER A 125 -4.70 -2.55 -6.84
N VAL A 126 -3.53 -2.97 -7.34
CA VAL A 126 -2.24 -2.86 -6.66
C VAL A 126 -1.34 -1.95 -7.47
N GLU A 127 -0.85 -0.88 -6.85
CA GLU A 127 -0.08 0.17 -7.49
C GLU A 127 1.34 0.26 -6.94
N ALA A 128 2.32 0.48 -7.81
CA ALA A 128 3.57 1.13 -7.41
C ALA A 128 3.49 2.61 -7.76
N VAL A 129 3.83 3.48 -6.80
CA VAL A 129 3.70 4.93 -6.95
C VAL A 129 4.98 5.67 -6.58
N HIS A 130 5.34 6.65 -7.41
CA HIS A 130 6.41 7.61 -7.15
C HIS A 130 5.90 9.03 -7.34
N GLY A 131 6.35 9.96 -6.48
CA GLY A 131 6.07 11.39 -6.58
C GLY A 131 6.72 12.15 -5.44
N ASP A 132 7.00 13.43 -5.67
CA ASP A 132 7.57 14.29 -4.65
C ASP A 132 6.47 14.72 -3.67
N ARG A 133 6.54 14.21 -2.46
CA ARG A 133 5.64 14.52 -1.35
C ARG A 133 6.47 14.77 -0.10
N GLU A 134 6.11 15.82 0.66
CA GLU A 134 6.79 16.15 1.92
C GLU A 134 6.54 15.09 3.01
N ASP A 135 5.40 14.39 2.93
CA ASP A 135 4.94 13.34 3.84
C ASP A 135 5.18 11.92 3.30
N ALA A 136 6.15 11.75 2.38
CA ALA A 136 6.40 10.46 1.77
C ALA A 136 6.85 9.41 2.79
N VAL A 137 6.16 8.26 2.78
CA VAL A 137 6.53 7.08 3.56
C VAL A 137 7.81 6.42 3.03
N PRO A 138 8.47 5.53 3.79
CA PRO A 138 9.62 4.76 3.28
C PRO A 138 9.30 4.00 2.00
N VAL A 139 10.33 3.82 1.15
CA VAL A 139 10.20 2.97 -0.05
C VAL A 139 9.79 1.57 0.36
N GLY A 140 8.81 1.03 -0.33
CA GLY A 140 8.25 -0.29 -0.05
C GLY A 140 7.07 -0.30 0.91
N SER A 141 6.85 0.76 1.70
CA SER A 141 5.67 0.83 2.57
C SER A 141 4.40 1.20 1.80
N ILE A 142 3.25 0.92 2.43
CA ILE A 142 1.96 1.40 1.92
C ILE A 142 1.98 2.94 1.87
N ASP A 143 1.88 3.49 0.67
CA ASP A 143 1.76 4.94 0.43
C ASP A 143 0.34 5.41 0.72
N HIS A 144 -0.64 4.68 0.20
CA HIS A 144 -2.05 4.98 0.42
C HIS A 144 -2.92 3.74 0.24
N LEU A 145 -4.11 3.82 0.83
CA LEU A 145 -5.15 2.79 0.74
C LEU A 145 -6.47 3.46 0.35
N TRP A 146 -7.18 2.87 -0.58
CA TRP A 146 -8.52 3.30 -0.93
C TRP A 146 -9.52 2.15 -0.83
N ILE A 147 -10.47 2.28 0.10
CA ILE A 147 -11.50 1.29 0.36
C ILE A 147 -12.85 1.75 -0.18
N ARG A 148 -13.60 0.84 -0.79
CA ARG A 148 -14.97 1.10 -1.23
C ARG A 148 -15.92 0.77 -0.09
N VAL A 149 -16.80 1.71 0.24
CA VAL A 149 -17.75 1.57 1.35
C VAL A 149 -19.18 1.77 0.85
N ARG A 150 -20.13 1.10 1.51
CA ARG A 150 -21.56 1.21 1.17
C ARG A 150 -22.13 2.59 1.50
N ASP A 151 -21.72 3.16 2.64
CA ASP A 151 -22.14 4.48 3.11
C ASP A 151 -20.92 5.36 3.37
N PRO A 152 -20.54 6.22 2.39
CA PRO A 152 -19.41 7.13 2.53
C PRO A 152 -19.56 8.13 3.68
N GLN A 153 -20.80 8.54 4.01
CA GLN A 153 -21.03 9.49 5.10
C GLN A 153 -20.84 8.84 6.47
N ALA A 154 -21.33 7.61 6.65
CA ALA A 154 -21.09 6.85 7.86
C ALA A 154 -19.60 6.57 8.08
N SER A 155 -18.91 6.13 7.02
CA SER A 155 -17.45 5.90 7.05
C SER A 155 -16.68 7.18 7.36
N ARG A 156 -17.04 8.29 6.74
CA ARG A 156 -16.41 9.60 7.03
C ARG A 156 -16.61 9.99 8.50
N ARG A 157 -17.82 9.84 9.06
CA ARG A 157 -18.07 10.11 10.47
C ARG A 157 -17.17 9.25 11.36
N PHE A 158 -17.09 7.95 11.08
CA PHE A 158 -16.24 7.03 11.84
C PHE A 158 -14.77 7.51 11.84
N TYR A 159 -14.17 7.67 10.67
CA TYR A 159 -12.76 8.07 10.57
C TYR A 159 -12.47 9.45 11.12
N THR A 160 -13.37 10.44 10.96
CA THR A 160 -13.19 11.75 11.59
C THR A 160 -13.31 11.72 13.11
N THR A 161 -14.02 10.75 13.66
CA THR A 161 -14.13 10.59 15.13
C THR A 161 -12.84 9.99 15.70
N ILE A 162 -12.25 9.00 15.04
CA ILE A 162 -11.06 8.30 15.56
C ILE A 162 -9.73 9.01 15.22
N ALA A 163 -9.65 9.72 14.09
CA ALA A 163 -8.42 10.37 13.63
C ALA A 163 -7.73 11.29 14.66
N PRO A 164 -8.45 12.11 15.46
CA PRO A 164 -7.81 12.94 16.49
C PRO A 164 -7.10 12.12 17.59
N HIS A 165 -7.43 10.85 17.74
CA HIS A 165 -6.87 9.96 18.76
C HIS A 165 -5.73 9.08 18.19
N ALA A 166 -5.58 8.99 16.88
CA ALA A 166 -4.56 8.16 16.22
C ALA A 166 -3.16 8.80 16.19
N GLY A 167 -3.03 10.10 16.52
CA GLY A 167 -1.77 10.85 16.50
C GLY A 167 -1.23 11.29 17.86
N SER A 168 -1.80 10.79 18.96
CA SER A 168 -1.43 11.18 20.33
C SER A 168 -0.56 10.10 20.98
N ALA A 169 0.64 9.85 20.46
CA ALA A 169 1.67 9.06 21.12
C ALA A 169 2.99 9.84 21.18
#